data_3b17adf95005b5756502e67fd41bf3b0
#
_entry.id   3b17adf95005b5756502e67fd41bf3b0
#
_cell.length_a   1.000
_cell.length_b   1.000
_cell.length_c   1.000
_cell.angle_alpha   90.00
_cell.angle_beta   90.00
_cell.angle_gamma   90.00
#
_symmetry.space_group_name_H-M   'P 1'
#
loop_
_entity.id
_entity.type
_entity.pdbx_description
1 polymer ?
#
loop_
_entity_poly.entity_id
_entity_poly.type
_entity_poly.pdbx_seq_one_letter_code
_entity_poly.pdbx_strand_id
1 'polypeptide(L)'
;MNKILLAGSTGYLGSYILRELLKGDYELRTIVRNNKKLPKSTLENRKLEIIEGELTNPKSIEDCCLNVDVVISTVGITKQKDGLTYMDVDYQANKNLLEEAQRSGVKKFIYISVLSGDRLTKLKICEAKEKFVTALKKSGLDYCIIRPNGYFSDMGEFYEMARKGRVYLFGNGEYKANPIHGADLAEICVNSIKSNDKEIPVGGPQTLTHNEIAGIAFSVANKRPKITHIPNWVRKSILFLLRTFTSSKFYGPIEFFMTVLSMDLIAPEYGTHTLKEYFKELKTAQNKSNRKP
;
A
#
# COMPACT_ATOMS: atom_id res chain seq x y z
N MET A 1 17.88 6.46 -21.88
CA MET A 1 16.50 6.53 -21.31
C MET A 1 16.30 5.26 -20.51
N ASN A 2 15.86 5.35 -19.24
CA ASN A 2 15.69 4.14 -18.44
C ASN A 2 14.35 3.51 -18.79
N LYS A 3 14.34 2.21 -19.05
CA LYS A 3 13.10 1.42 -19.16
C LYS A 3 12.70 0.89 -17.80
N ILE A 4 11.49 1.22 -17.36
CA ILE A 4 10.98 0.91 -16.03
C ILE A 4 9.80 -0.06 -16.14
N LEU A 5 9.84 -1.14 -15.39
CA LEU A 5 8.71 -2.05 -15.22
C LEU A 5 8.02 -1.74 -13.90
N LEU A 6 6.72 -1.44 -13.97
CA LEU A 6 5.86 -1.25 -12.80
C LEU A 6 4.93 -2.45 -12.62
N ALA A 7 5.10 -3.20 -11.55
CA ALA A 7 4.19 -4.25 -11.13
C ALA A 7 3.20 -3.72 -10.08
N GLY A 8 1.89 -4.01 -10.28
CA GLY A 8 0.82 -3.56 -9.40
C GLY A 8 0.20 -2.21 -9.78
N SER A 9 0.36 -1.75 -11.02
CA SER A 9 -0.11 -0.45 -11.55
C SER A 9 -1.62 -0.22 -11.41
N THR A 10 -2.43 -1.25 -11.25
CA THR A 10 -3.89 -1.16 -11.04
C THR A 10 -4.31 -1.03 -9.58
N GLY A 11 -3.36 -1.12 -8.64
CA GLY A 11 -3.57 -0.90 -7.21
C GLY A 11 -3.63 0.58 -6.83
N TYR A 12 -4.00 0.87 -5.56
CA TYR A 12 -4.06 2.25 -5.05
C TYR A 12 -2.75 3.01 -5.34
N LEU A 13 -1.65 2.60 -4.71
CA LEU A 13 -0.36 3.28 -4.89
C LEU A 13 0.17 3.15 -6.33
N GLY A 14 0.08 1.94 -6.93
CA GLY A 14 0.60 1.71 -8.27
C GLY A 14 -0.03 2.63 -9.32
N SER A 15 -1.30 3.02 -9.17
CA SER A 15 -1.96 3.97 -10.07
C SER A 15 -1.41 5.40 -9.96
N TYR A 16 -0.97 5.81 -8.76
CA TYR A 16 -0.27 7.10 -8.57
C TYR A 16 1.14 7.05 -9.14
N ILE A 17 1.89 5.96 -8.89
CA ILE A 17 3.24 5.78 -9.45
C ILE A 17 3.19 5.78 -10.97
N LEU A 18 2.24 5.08 -11.58
CA LEU A 18 2.09 5.07 -13.03
C LEU A 18 1.88 6.47 -13.59
N ARG A 19 0.98 7.24 -12.97
CA ARG A 19 0.73 8.64 -13.37
C ARG A 19 1.97 9.52 -13.20
N GLU A 20 2.74 9.33 -12.15
CA GLU A 20 3.96 10.09 -11.90
C GLU A 20 5.05 9.75 -12.92
N LEU A 21 5.27 8.45 -13.21
CA LEU A 21 6.22 8.00 -14.23
C LEU A 21 5.87 8.51 -15.63
N LEU A 22 4.57 8.60 -15.97
CA LEU A 22 4.12 9.11 -17.26
C LEU A 22 4.40 10.60 -17.49
N LYS A 23 4.64 11.38 -16.43
CA LYS A 23 5.09 12.79 -16.53
C LYS A 23 6.57 12.90 -16.90
N GLY A 24 7.35 11.87 -16.57
CA GLY A 24 8.78 11.83 -16.82
C GLY A 24 9.16 11.33 -18.23
N ASP A 25 10.46 11.30 -18.49
CA ASP A 25 11.02 10.79 -19.73
C ASP A 25 11.55 9.35 -19.53
N TYR A 26 10.61 8.42 -19.38
CA TYR A 26 10.87 7.00 -19.20
C TYR A 26 10.16 6.17 -20.28
N GLU A 27 10.76 5.07 -20.69
CA GLU A 27 10.02 3.98 -21.34
C GLU A 27 9.39 3.11 -20.26
N LEU A 28 8.09 2.88 -20.34
CA LEU A 28 7.35 2.21 -19.30
C LEU A 28 6.82 0.87 -19.77
N ARG A 29 6.93 -0.11 -18.89
CA ARG A 29 6.27 -1.40 -19.01
C ARG A 29 5.45 -1.66 -17.74
N THR A 30 4.26 -2.23 -17.87
CA THR A 30 3.47 -2.67 -16.73
C THR A 30 2.94 -4.07 -16.94
N ILE A 31 2.87 -4.84 -15.83
CA ILE A 31 2.23 -6.15 -15.80
C ILE A 31 0.90 -6.03 -15.12
N VAL A 32 -0.16 -6.49 -15.78
CA VAL A 32 -1.53 -6.49 -15.26
C VAL A 32 -2.20 -7.84 -15.51
N ARG A 33 -3.05 -8.28 -14.59
CA ARG A 33 -3.86 -9.48 -14.76
C ARG A 33 -5.01 -9.28 -15.76
N ASN A 34 -5.43 -8.04 -15.94
CA ASN A 34 -6.52 -7.65 -16.83
C ASN A 34 -6.35 -6.17 -17.21
N ASN A 35 -6.10 -5.89 -18.46
CA ASN A 35 -5.86 -4.55 -18.99
C ASN A 35 -7.11 -3.64 -18.88
N LYS A 36 -8.33 -4.20 -18.82
CA LYS A 36 -9.58 -3.43 -18.64
C LYS A 36 -9.64 -2.65 -17.33
N LYS A 37 -8.75 -2.92 -16.37
CA LYS A 37 -8.64 -2.18 -15.12
C LYS A 37 -7.81 -0.89 -15.23
N LEU A 38 -7.10 -0.71 -16.33
CA LEU A 38 -6.39 0.54 -16.62
C LEU A 38 -7.34 1.56 -17.25
N PRO A 39 -7.20 2.86 -16.95
CA PRO A 39 -7.95 3.92 -17.62
C PRO A 39 -7.69 3.91 -19.14
N LYS A 40 -8.70 4.21 -19.97
CA LYS A 40 -8.54 4.27 -21.42
C LYS A 40 -7.40 5.20 -21.87
N SER A 41 -7.30 6.38 -21.25
CA SER A 41 -6.20 7.33 -21.51
C SER A 41 -4.82 6.76 -21.23
N THR A 42 -4.70 5.80 -20.34
CA THR A 42 -3.46 5.08 -20.05
C THR A 42 -3.15 4.03 -21.11
N LEU A 43 -4.17 3.32 -21.60
CA LEU A 43 -4.04 2.31 -22.65
C LEU A 43 -3.60 2.91 -24.01
N GLU A 44 -3.92 4.16 -24.27
CA GLU A 44 -3.60 4.89 -25.51
C GLU A 44 -2.21 5.56 -25.47
N ASN A 45 -1.51 5.47 -24.33
CA ASN A 45 -0.21 6.11 -24.17
C ASN A 45 0.90 5.31 -24.87
N ARG A 46 1.52 5.88 -25.89
CA ARG A 46 2.57 5.24 -26.71
C ARG A 46 3.88 4.93 -25.94
N LYS A 47 4.10 5.55 -24.78
CA LYS A 47 5.27 5.28 -23.93
C LYS A 47 5.07 4.08 -23.02
N LEU A 48 3.86 3.49 -22.95
CA LEU A 48 3.51 2.40 -22.05
C LEU A 48 3.29 1.09 -22.80
N GLU A 49 4.14 0.13 -22.56
CA GLU A 49 3.98 -1.26 -22.95
C GLU A 49 3.20 -2.01 -21.85
N ILE A 50 2.16 -2.76 -22.23
CA ILE A 50 1.32 -3.49 -21.29
C ILE A 50 1.46 -4.97 -21.55
N ILE A 51 1.88 -5.72 -20.53
CA ILE A 51 1.94 -7.18 -20.52
C ILE A 51 0.78 -7.72 -19.68
N GLU A 52 0.00 -8.62 -20.21
CA GLU A 52 -0.95 -9.40 -19.42
C GLU A 52 -0.24 -10.62 -18.84
N GLY A 53 -0.23 -10.72 -17.50
CA GLY A 53 0.43 -11.79 -16.78
C GLY A 53 0.03 -11.85 -15.31
N GLU A 54 0.16 -13.04 -14.74
CA GLU A 54 -0.11 -13.33 -13.33
C GLU A 54 1.20 -13.63 -12.60
N LEU A 55 1.61 -12.75 -11.71
CA LEU A 55 2.91 -12.85 -11.00
C LEU A 55 3.04 -14.12 -10.13
N THR A 56 1.93 -14.74 -9.74
CA THR A 56 1.95 -16.03 -9.05
C THR A 56 2.24 -17.21 -9.98
N ASN A 57 2.21 -17.00 -11.31
CA ASN A 57 2.56 -17.96 -12.34
C ASN A 57 3.83 -17.52 -13.09
N PRO A 58 5.02 -18.08 -12.78
CA PRO A 58 6.29 -17.65 -13.40
C PRO A 58 6.28 -17.70 -14.93
N LYS A 59 5.60 -18.69 -15.52
CA LYS A 59 5.55 -18.84 -16.99
C LYS A 59 4.82 -17.66 -17.67
N SER A 60 3.83 -17.07 -17.00
CA SER A 60 3.05 -15.96 -17.58
C SER A 60 3.79 -14.62 -17.57
N ILE A 61 4.90 -14.56 -16.88
CA ILE A 61 5.75 -13.36 -16.76
C ILE A 61 7.15 -13.55 -17.35
N GLU A 62 7.35 -14.66 -18.05
CA GLU A 62 8.61 -14.92 -18.76
C GLU A 62 8.94 -13.76 -19.70
N ASP A 63 10.20 -13.33 -19.69
CA ASP A 63 10.73 -12.20 -20.47
C ASP A 63 10.12 -10.82 -20.18
N CYS A 64 9.29 -10.70 -19.14
CA CYS A 64 8.69 -9.40 -18.80
C CYS A 64 9.72 -8.34 -18.40
N CYS A 65 10.90 -8.75 -17.96
CA CYS A 65 11.99 -7.86 -17.57
C CYS A 65 13.05 -7.64 -18.69
N LEU A 66 12.88 -8.17 -19.90
CA LEU A 66 13.83 -7.96 -20.99
C LEU A 66 14.01 -6.47 -21.30
N ASN A 67 15.27 -6.02 -21.35
CA ASN A 67 15.65 -4.62 -21.58
C ASN A 67 15.09 -3.64 -20.54
N VAL A 68 14.75 -4.10 -19.35
CA VAL A 68 14.29 -3.27 -18.22
C VAL A 68 15.51 -2.90 -17.36
N ASP A 69 15.67 -1.61 -17.04
CA ASP A 69 16.72 -1.14 -16.15
C ASP A 69 16.28 -1.19 -14.68
N VAL A 70 15.02 -0.83 -14.40
CA VAL A 70 14.48 -0.72 -13.03
C VAL A 70 13.13 -1.39 -12.92
N VAL A 71 12.95 -2.20 -11.91
CA VAL A 71 11.64 -2.77 -11.50
C VAL A 71 11.11 -2.03 -10.29
N ILE A 72 9.85 -1.61 -10.32
CA ILE A 72 9.12 -1.09 -9.16
C ILE A 72 7.97 -2.05 -8.86
N SER A 73 7.95 -2.65 -7.67
CA SER A 73 6.87 -3.53 -7.24
C SER A 73 6.08 -2.93 -6.09
N THR A 74 4.77 -2.73 -6.34
CA THR A 74 3.76 -2.40 -5.34
C THR A 74 2.84 -3.60 -5.07
N VAL A 75 3.29 -4.79 -5.46
CA VAL A 75 2.49 -6.02 -5.38
C VAL A 75 2.36 -6.47 -3.93
N GLY A 76 1.14 -6.58 -3.49
CA GLY A 76 0.75 -7.02 -2.16
C GLY A 76 -0.76 -6.95 -1.99
N ILE A 77 -1.26 -7.63 -0.98
CA ILE A 77 -2.70 -7.66 -0.67
C ILE A 77 -2.94 -7.34 0.81
N THR A 78 -3.98 -6.56 1.08
CA THR A 78 -4.45 -6.33 2.45
C THR A 78 -5.51 -7.37 2.83
N LYS A 79 -6.35 -7.77 1.87
CA LYS A 79 -7.41 -8.78 2.05
C LYS A 79 -7.10 -9.99 1.18
N GLN A 80 -7.10 -11.17 1.79
CA GLN A 80 -6.85 -12.43 1.10
C GLN A 80 -8.13 -12.88 0.37
N LYS A 81 -8.17 -12.61 -0.93
CA LYS A 81 -9.27 -12.97 -1.83
C LYS A 81 -8.80 -14.02 -2.82
N ASP A 82 -9.73 -14.63 -3.54
CA ASP A 82 -9.47 -15.56 -4.64
C ASP A 82 -8.60 -16.77 -4.24
N GLY A 83 -8.67 -17.19 -2.97
CA GLY A 83 -7.91 -18.30 -2.45
C GLY A 83 -6.43 -18.01 -2.16
N LEU A 84 -5.90 -16.87 -2.58
CA LEU A 84 -4.50 -16.50 -2.40
C LEU A 84 -4.21 -16.00 -0.98
N THR A 85 -3.02 -16.32 -0.49
CA THR A 85 -2.50 -15.91 0.82
C THR A 85 -1.48 -14.78 0.68
N TYR A 86 -1.09 -14.16 1.80
CA TYR A 86 0.04 -13.22 1.82
C TYR A 86 1.34 -13.86 1.31
N MET A 87 1.56 -15.15 1.64
CA MET A 87 2.75 -15.86 1.15
C MET A 87 2.74 -16.04 -0.36
N ASP A 88 1.57 -16.22 -0.97
CA ASP A 88 1.46 -16.37 -2.43
C ASP A 88 1.70 -15.04 -3.14
N VAL A 89 1.19 -13.93 -2.59
CA VAL A 89 1.21 -12.63 -3.28
C VAL A 89 2.34 -11.73 -2.79
N ASP A 90 2.45 -11.47 -1.48
CA ASP A 90 3.45 -10.54 -0.95
C ASP A 90 4.87 -11.13 -0.97
N TYR A 91 5.00 -12.46 -0.89
CA TYR A 91 6.29 -13.14 -1.02
C TYR A 91 6.49 -13.77 -2.38
N GLN A 92 5.75 -14.85 -2.74
CA GLN A 92 6.09 -15.68 -3.90
C GLN A 92 5.94 -14.93 -5.23
N ALA A 93 4.88 -14.13 -5.44
CA ALA A 93 4.71 -13.35 -6.66
C ALA A 93 5.85 -12.33 -6.85
N ASN A 94 6.26 -11.65 -5.76
CA ASN A 94 7.41 -10.74 -5.81
C ASN A 94 8.72 -11.49 -6.03
N LYS A 95 8.87 -12.69 -5.48
CA LYS A 95 10.05 -13.53 -5.69
C LYS A 95 10.16 -13.99 -7.14
N ASN A 96 9.05 -14.40 -7.76
CA ASN A 96 9.03 -14.76 -9.18
C ASN A 96 9.48 -13.57 -10.06
N LEU A 97 8.97 -12.37 -9.75
CA LEU A 97 9.38 -11.15 -10.46
C LEU A 97 10.85 -10.81 -10.22
N LEU A 98 11.37 -11.03 -9.02
CA LEU A 98 12.79 -10.83 -8.69
C LEU A 98 13.69 -11.78 -9.45
N GLU A 99 13.34 -13.05 -9.53
CA GLU A 99 14.08 -14.09 -10.30
C GLU A 99 14.11 -13.71 -11.79
N GLU A 100 13.00 -13.23 -12.32
CA GLU A 100 12.91 -12.75 -13.70
C GLU A 100 13.78 -11.49 -13.92
N ALA A 101 13.77 -10.57 -12.96
CA ALA A 101 14.61 -9.38 -12.98
C ALA A 101 16.11 -9.73 -12.98
N GLN A 102 16.51 -10.70 -12.16
CA GLN A 102 17.90 -11.20 -12.12
C GLN A 102 18.31 -11.86 -13.45
N ARG A 103 17.46 -12.72 -14.02
CA ARG A 103 17.70 -13.39 -15.30
C ARG A 103 17.86 -12.40 -16.44
N SER A 104 17.10 -11.32 -16.44
CA SER A 104 17.10 -10.28 -17.48
C SER A 104 18.15 -9.19 -17.27
N GLY A 105 18.96 -9.23 -16.22
CA GLY A 105 20.02 -8.24 -15.96
C GLY A 105 19.48 -6.88 -15.50
N VAL A 106 18.34 -6.82 -14.84
CA VAL A 106 17.81 -5.60 -14.22
C VAL A 106 18.85 -5.04 -13.24
N LYS A 107 19.03 -3.71 -13.26
CA LYS A 107 20.04 -3.05 -12.42
C LYS A 107 19.53 -2.78 -11.02
N LYS A 108 18.25 -2.37 -10.88
CA LYS A 108 17.68 -1.96 -9.59
C LYS A 108 16.27 -2.47 -9.41
N PHE A 109 15.96 -2.92 -8.18
CA PHE A 109 14.62 -3.34 -7.77
C PHE A 109 14.12 -2.48 -6.60
N ILE A 110 13.00 -1.77 -6.80
CA ILE A 110 12.34 -0.94 -5.80
C ILE A 110 11.11 -1.69 -5.29
N TYR A 111 11.04 -1.89 -3.98
CA TYR A 111 9.95 -2.63 -3.34
C TYR A 111 9.23 -1.81 -2.28
N ILE A 112 7.90 -1.90 -2.28
CA ILE A 112 7.08 -1.23 -1.28
C ILE A 112 6.72 -2.23 -0.18
N SER A 113 7.40 -2.10 0.96
CA SER A 113 7.15 -2.87 2.16
C SER A 113 6.16 -2.16 3.11
N VAL A 114 6.40 -2.18 4.40
CA VAL A 114 5.59 -1.53 5.43
C VAL A 114 6.51 -1.00 6.54
N LEU A 115 6.15 0.12 7.16
CA LEU A 115 6.88 0.68 8.30
C LEU A 115 6.92 -0.33 9.44
N SER A 116 8.10 -0.50 10.05
CA SER A 116 8.34 -1.45 11.16
C SER A 116 7.95 -2.91 10.85
N GLY A 117 7.90 -3.31 9.58
CA GLY A 117 7.56 -4.68 9.19
C GLY A 117 8.47 -5.73 9.83
N ASP A 118 9.76 -5.42 9.97
CA ASP A 118 10.79 -6.21 10.64
C ASP A 118 10.47 -6.51 12.11
N ARG A 119 9.84 -5.57 12.83
CA ARG A 119 9.40 -5.71 14.23
C ARG A 119 8.05 -6.40 14.37
N LEU A 120 7.27 -6.42 13.29
CA LEU A 120 5.90 -6.93 13.25
C LEU A 120 5.78 -8.29 12.52
N THR A 121 6.85 -9.06 12.42
CA THR A 121 6.90 -10.34 11.68
C THR A 121 5.97 -11.44 12.23
N LYS A 122 5.42 -11.26 13.44
CA LYS A 122 4.34 -12.12 13.95
C LYS A 122 3.03 -11.95 13.18
N LEU A 123 2.84 -10.82 12.52
CA LEU A 123 1.69 -10.56 11.64
C LEU A 123 1.95 -11.19 10.27
N LYS A 124 1.01 -11.98 9.77
CA LYS A 124 1.17 -12.76 8.54
C LYS A 124 1.52 -11.94 7.30
N ILE A 125 0.99 -10.74 7.19
CA ILE A 125 1.33 -9.81 6.09
C ILE A 125 2.78 -9.32 6.21
N CYS A 126 3.23 -8.96 7.42
CA CYS A 126 4.60 -8.52 7.66
C CYS A 126 5.60 -9.67 7.48
N GLU A 127 5.26 -10.88 7.96
CA GLU A 127 6.06 -12.09 7.74
C GLU A 127 6.36 -12.31 6.25
N ALA A 128 5.34 -12.26 5.40
CA ALA A 128 5.47 -12.46 3.96
C ALA A 128 6.32 -11.34 3.31
N LYS A 129 6.05 -10.08 3.66
CA LYS A 129 6.81 -8.93 3.13
C LYS A 129 8.27 -8.97 3.54
N GLU A 130 8.59 -9.24 4.79
CA GLU A 130 9.98 -9.26 5.29
C GLU A 130 10.75 -10.49 4.80
N LYS A 131 10.05 -11.59 4.51
CA LYS A 131 10.65 -12.72 3.81
C LYS A 131 11.09 -12.32 2.39
N PHE A 132 10.27 -11.53 1.68
CA PHE A 132 10.67 -10.99 0.38
C PHE A 132 11.79 -9.95 0.49
N VAL A 133 11.73 -9.04 1.46
CA VAL A 133 12.83 -8.10 1.76
C VAL A 133 14.15 -8.83 1.95
N THR A 134 14.13 -9.95 2.69
CA THR A 134 15.33 -10.77 2.89
C THR A 134 15.84 -11.38 1.57
N ALA A 135 14.94 -11.86 0.70
CA ALA A 135 15.30 -12.38 -0.61
C ALA A 135 15.89 -11.28 -1.51
N LEU A 136 15.27 -10.10 -1.52
CA LEU A 136 15.73 -8.95 -2.30
C LEU A 136 17.14 -8.49 -1.86
N LYS A 137 17.39 -8.38 -0.56
CA LYS A 137 18.72 -8.02 -0.02
C LYS A 137 19.82 -9.00 -0.42
N LYS A 138 19.47 -10.27 -0.63
CA LYS A 138 20.40 -11.33 -1.04
C LYS A 138 20.51 -11.53 -2.56
N SER A 139 19.74 -10.78 -3.34
CA SER A 139 19.62 -11.00 -4.79
C SER A 139 20.85 -10.59 -5.61
N GLY A 140 21.72 -9.75 -5.08
CA GLY A 140 22.84 -9.14 -5.82
C GLY A 140 22.44 -7.94 -6.67
N LEU A 141 21.16 -7.63 -6.84
CA LEU A 141 20.70 -6.40 -7.52
C LEU A 141 20.87 -5.19 -6.60
N ASP A 142 21.02 -4.00 -7.19
CA ASP A 142 20.75 -2.78 -6.43
C ASP A 142 19.29 -2.73 -6.03
N TYR A 143 19.00 -2.18 -4.83
CA TYR A 143 17.63 -2.14 -4.33
C TYR A 143 17.32 -0.89 -3.53
N CYS A 144 16.03 -0.57 -3.46
CA CYS A 144 15.47 0.37 -2.50
C CYS A 144 14.18 -0.21 -1.91
N ILE A 145 14.10 -0.27 -0.58
CA ILE A 145 12.92 -0.73 0.14
C ILE A 145 12.23 0.51 0.71
N ILE A 146 11.06 0.84 0.18
CA ILE A 146 10.26 1.95 0.70
C ILE A 146 9.33 1.39 1.76
N ARG A 147 9.35 2.02 2.95
CA ARG A 147 8.58 1.60 4.13
C ARG A 147 7.57 2.68 4.51
N PRO A 148 6.44 2.77 3.80
CA PRO A 148 5.42 3.75 4.13
C PRO A 148 4.72 3.39 5.44
N ASN A 149 4.24 4.43 6.12
CA ASN A 149 3.21 4.34 7.14
C ASN A 149 1.84 4.01 6.48
N GLY A 150 0.74 4.03 7.21
CA GLY A 150 -0.59 3.80 6.64
C GLY A 150 -0.92 4.74 5.49
N TYR A 151 -1.76 4.30 4.58
CA TYR A 151 -2.24 5.14 3.47
C TYR A 151 -3.47 5.95 3.85
N PHE A 152 -3.67 7.10 3.22
CA PHE A 152 -4.93 7.85 3.36
C PHE A 152 -6.16 7.01 2.99
N SER A 153 -6.01 6.08 2.03
CA SER A 153 -7.10 5.14 1.69
C SER A 153 -7.56 4.29 2.88
N ASP A 154 -6.65 3.91 3.77
CA ASP A 154 -6.98 3.12 4.96
C ASP A 154 -7.70 3.99 6.00
N MET A 155 -7.40 5.29 6.03
CA MET A 155 -8.09 6.25 6.91
C MET A 155 -9.53 6.54 6.49
N GLY A 156 -9.93 6.13 5.29
CA GLY A 156 -11.31 6.25 4.81
C GLY A 156 -12.33 5.61 5.73
N GLU A 157 -11.95 4.56 6.47
CA GLU A 157 -12.82 3.90 7.45
C GLU A 157 -13.21 4.85 8.61
N PHE A 158 -12.32 5.74 9.04
CA PHE A 158 -12.65 6.76 10.05
C PHE A 158 -13.74 7.70 9.53
N TYR A 159 -13.63 8.11 8.26
CA TYR A 159 -14.63 8.96 7.63
C TYR A 159 -15.98 8.22 7.51
N GLU A 160 -15.99 6.96 7.11
CA GLU A 160 -17.21 6.15 7.03
C GLU A 160 -17.89 5.96 8.40
N MET A 161 -17.10 5.69 9.43
CA MET A 161 -17.62 5.61 10.80
C MET A 161 -18.19 6.95 11.28
N ALA A 162 -17.49 8.07 11.03
CA ALA A 162 -17.95 9.40 11.39
C ALA A 162 -19.25 9.77 10.66
N ARG A 163 -19.37 9.44 9.38
CA ARG A 163 -20.59 9.62 8.58
C ARG A 163 -21.78 8.86 9.14
N LYS A 164 -21.54 7.65 9.67
CA LYS A 164 -22.57 6.85 10.37
C LYS A 164 -22.87 7.37 11.77
N GLY A 165 -22.12 8.38 12.26
CA GLY A 165 -22.38 9.09 13.52
C GLY A 165 -21.60 8.60 14.73
N ARG A 166 -20.71 7.59 14.61
CA ARG A 166 -19.87 7.12 15.72
C ARG A 166 -18.57 6.52 15.21
N VAL A 167 -17.44 6.89 15.84
CA VAL A 167 -16.13 6.29 15.61
C VAL A 167 -15.77 5.42 16.81
N TYR A 168 -15.20 4.25 16.54
CA TYR A 168 -14.73 3.30 17.56
C TYR A 168 -13.20 3.23 17.51
N LEU A 169 -12.53 3.48 18.63
CA LEU A 169 -11.08 3.45 18.78
C LEU A 169 -10.67 2.45 19.85
N PHE A 170 -9.52 1.81 19.65
CA PHE A 170 -8.93 0.98 20.70
C PHE A 170 -8.04 1.83 21.64
N GLY A 171 -8.07 1.50 22.95
CA GLY A 171 -7.38 2.29 23.97
C GLY A 171 -8.03 3.65 24.19
N ASN A 172 -7.22 4.65 24.50
CA ASN A 172 -7.65 6.04 24.72
C ASN A 172 -7.66 6.91 23.46
N GLY A 173 -7.25 6.35 22.31
CA GLY A 173 -7.17 7.09 21.04
C GLY A 173 -5.96 8.02 20.88
N GLU A 174 -5.00 7.94 21.81
CA GLU A 174 -3.79 8.80 21.82
C GLU A 174 -2.61 8.24 21.02
N TYR A 175 -2.71 7.02 20.49
CA TYR A 175 -1.69 6.51 19.57
C TYR A 175 -1.59 7.38 18.33
N LYS A 176 -0.34 7.65 17.91
CA LYS A 176 -0.02 8.57 16.82
C LYS A 176 0.37 7.83 15.56
N ALA A 177 -0.08 8.37 14.44
CA ALA A 177 0.32 7.92 13.11
C ALA A 177 0.42 9.11 12.17
N ASN A 178 1.26 8.99 11.15
CA ASN A 178 1.33 9.94 10.05
C ASN A 178 1.11 9.23 8.71
N PRO A 179 -0.15 8.84 8.40
CA PRO A 179 -0.48 8.22 7.12
C PRO A 179 -0.11 9.13 5.95
N ILE A 180 0.17 8.54 4.78
CA ILE A 180 0.64 9.26 3.61
C ILE A 180 -0.34 9.18 2.44
N HIS A 181 -0.44 10.26 1.66
CA HIS A 181 -1.22 10.27 0.42
C HIS A 181 -0.49 9.50 -0.69
N GLY A 182 -1.26 8.79 -1.55
CA GLY A 182 -0.67 8.00 -2.63
C GLY A 182 0.13 8.81 -3.65
N ALA A 183 -0.21 10.09 -3.88
CA ALA A 183 0.55 10.97 -4.77
C ALA A 183 1.91 11.34 -4.17
N ASP A 184 1.95 11.74 -2.89
CA ASP A 184 3.20 12.09 -2.21
C ASP A 184 4.15 10.87 -2.14
N LEU A 185 3.60 9.69 -1.86
CA LEU A 185 4.40 8.47 -1.85
C LEU A 185 4.89 8.07 -3.25
N ALA A 186 4.11 8.33 -4.29
CA ALA A 186 4.52 8.06 -5.66
C ALA A 186 5.73 8.91 -6.08
N GLU A 187 5.81 10.16 -5.65
CA GLU A 187 6.99 11.01 -5.88
C GLU A 187 8.24 10.39 -5.26
N ILE A 188 8.16 9.89 -4.02
CA ILE A 188 9.29 9.19 -3.37
C ILE A 188 9.67 7.94 -4.16
N CYS A 189 8.69 7.15 -4.60
CA CYS A 189 8.95 5.95 -5.39
C CYS A 189 9.68 6.27 -6.71
N VAL A 190 9.30 7.34 -7.39
CA VAL A 190 9.95 7.76 -8.64
C VAL A 190 11.33 8.36 -8.36
N ASN A 191 11.48 9.17 -7.33
CA ASN A 191 12.77 9.74 -6.93
C ASN A 191 13.77 8.66 -6.50
N SER A 192 13.30 7.55 -5.91
CA SER A 192 14.14 6.43 -5.49
C SER A 192 14.81 5.70 -6.67
N ILE A 193 14.35 5.89 -7.90
CA ILE A 193 15.00 5.36 -9.11
C ILE A 193 16.46 5.82 -9.19
N LYS A 194 16.71 7.08 -8.83
CA LYS A 194 18.03 7.71 -8.88
C LYS A 194 18.74 7.78 -7.52
N SER A 195 18.04 7.47 -6.42
CA SER A 195 18.62 7.47 -5.08
C SER A 195 19.50 6.26 -4.84
N ASN A 196 20.52 6.41 -3.99
CA ASN A 196 21.35 5.31 -3.48
C ASN A 196 20.85 4.75 -2.14
N ASP A 197 19.74 5.28 -1.63
CA ASP A 197 19.16 4.83 -0.37
C ASP A 197 18.67 3.40 -0.48
N LYS A 198 19.06 2.56 0.46
CA LYS A 198 18.64 1.15 0.52
C LYS A 198 17.29 0.96 1.19
N GLU A 199 16.96 1.82 2.16
CA GLU A 199 15.67 1.81 2.84
C GLU A 199 15.19 3.25 3.08
N ILE A 200 13.90 3.51 2.79
CA ILE A 200 13.27 4.82 2.95
C ILE A 200 12.01 4.65 3.81
N PRO A 201 12.09 4.86 5.13
CA PRO A 201 10.89 4.99 5.95
C PRO A 201 10.22 6.34 5.65
N VAL A 202 8.90 6.35 5.49
CA VAL A 202 8.18 7.58 5.13
C VAL A 202 6.75 7.60 5.65
N GLY A 203 6.35 8.75 6.18
CA GLY A 203 4.98 9.10 6.55
C GLY A 203 4.50 10.36 5.85
N GLY A 204 3.23 10.69 6.04
CA GLY A 204 2.64 11.92 5.54
C GLY A 204 3.05 13.16 6.35
N PRO A 205 2.63 14.35 5.91
CA PRO A 205 3.08 15.64 6.48
C PRO A 205 2.50 15.96 7.86
N GLN A 206 1.57 15.15 8.36
CA GLN A 206 0.88 15.43 9.62
C GLN A 206 0.91 14.20 10.53
N THR A 207 1.56 14.34 11.68
CA THR A 207 1.51 13.34 12.77
C THR A 207 0.27 13.61 13.63
N LEU A 208 -0.70 12.69 13.61
CA LEU A 208 -2.01 12.83 14.25
C LEU A 208 -2.28 11.68 15.22
N THR A 209 -2.95 11.98 16.33
CA THR A 209 -3.57 10.95 17.18
C THR A 209 -4.81 10.38 16.49
N HIS A 210 -5.23 9.17 16.88
CA HIS A 210 -6.48 8.62 16.34
C HIS A 210 -7.71 9.46 16.74
N ASN A 211 -7.67 10.14 17.89
CA ASN A 211 -8.72 11.09 18.29
C ASN A 211 -8.77 12.29 17.33
N GLU A 212 -7.61 12.84 16.93
CA GLU A 212 -7.54 13.93 15.95
C GLU A 212 -8.01 13.48 14.57
N ILE A 213 -7.61 12.29 14.11
CA ILE A 213 -8.11 11.71 12.84
C ILE A 213 -9.65 11.59 12.87
N ALA A 214 -10.21 11.07 13.98
CA ALA A 214 -11.66 10.97 14.15
C ALA A 214 -12.32 12.36 14.18
N GLY A 215 -11.72 13.36 14.84
CA GLY A 215 -12.19 14.74 14.87
C GLY A 215 -12.25 15.37 13.46
N ILE A 216 -11.20 15.19 12.66
CA ILE A 216 -11.17 15.64 11.25
C ILE A 216 -12.28 14.95 10.46
N ALA A 217 -12.47 13.64 10.64
CA ALA A 217 -13.51 12.88 9.95
C ALA A 217 -14.92 13.39 10.27
N PHE A 218 -15.23 13.65 11.56
CA PHE A 218 -16.50 14.23 11.97
C PHE A 218 -16.72 15.65 11.42
N SER A 219 -15.67 16.48 11.44
CA SER A 219 -15.72 17.83 10.88
C SER A 219 -16.11 17.82 9.40
N VAL A 220 -15.47 16.96 8.60
CA VAL A 220 -15.80 16.81 7.17
C VAL A 220 -17.18 16.18 6.95
N ALA A 221 -17.57 15.21 7.78
CA ALA A 221 -18.90 14.61 7.72
C ALA A 221 -20.04 15.54 8.15
N ASN A 222 -19.73 16.72 8.73
CA ASN A 222 -20.69 17.67 9.33
C ASN A 222 -21.54 16.98 10.44
N LYS A 223 -20.89 16.20 11.29
CA LYS A 223 -21.51 15.49 12.42
C LYS A 223 -20.89 15.93 13.74
N ARG A 224 -21.65 15.86 14.83
CA ARG A 224 -21.10 16.04 16.19
C ARG A 224 -20.19 14.86 16.53
N PRO A 225 -18.99 15.11 17.07
CA PRO A 225 -18.06 14.04 17.45
C PRO A 225 -18.71 13.10 18.50
N LYS A 226 -18.67 11.80 18.19
CA LYS A 226 -19.08 10.74 19.12
C LYS A 226 -18.08 9.60 18.99
N ILE A 227 -17.06 9.64 19.84
CA ILE A 227 -15.99 8.63 19.87
C ILE A 227 -16.24 7.67 21.02
N THR A 228 -16.12 6.38 20.74
CA THR A 228 -16.23 5.32 21.76
C THR A 228 -14.88 4.63 21.87
N HIS A 229 -14.27 4.72 23.03
CA HIS A 229 -13.00 4.07 23.34
C HIS A 229 -13.25 2.64 23.84
N ILE A 230 -12.69 1.67 23.13
CA ILE A 230 -12.78 0.24 23.43
C ILE A 230 -11.53 -0.16 24.20
N PRO A 231 -11.65 -0.70 25.41
CA PRO A 231 -10.49 -1.13 26.20
C PRO A 231 -9.61 -2.15 25.46
N ASN A 232 -8.29 -2.04 25.61
CA ASN A 232 -7.33 -2.92 24.92
C ASN A 232 -7.51 -4.41 25.23
N TRP A 233 -8.06 -4.77 26.41
CA TRP A 233 -8.32 -6.16 26.73
C TRP A 233 -9.41 -6.76 25.84
N VAL A 234 -10.43 -5.98 25.45
CA VAL A 234 -11.48 -6.42 24.49
C VAL A 234 -10.84 -6.76 23.14
N ARG A 235 -9.95 -5.91 22.64
CA ARG A 235 -9.20 -6.17 21.41
C ARG A 235 -8.41 -7.49 21.50
N LYS A 236 -7.67 -7.69 22.60
CA LYS A 236 -6.91 -8.92 22.83
C LYS A 236 -7.80 -10.16 22.84
N SER A 237 -8.97 -10.08 23.51
CA SER A 237 -9.94 -11.18 23.55
C SER A 237 -10.52 -11.48 22.17
N ILE A 238 -10.89 -10.44 21.39
CA ILE A 238 -11.38 -10.63 20.02
C ILE A 238 -10.31 -11.33 19.17
N LEU A 239 -9.06 -10.86 19.20
CA LEU A 239 -7.97 -11.48 18.44
C LEU A 239 -7.70 -12.93 18.87
N PHE A 240 -7.75 -13.23 20.16
CA PHE A 240 -7.63 -14.59 20.65
C PHE A 240 -8.72 -15.52 20.08
N LEU A 241 -9.99 -15.09 20.15
CA LEU A 241 -11.12 -15.85 19.58
C LEU A 241 -10.99 -16.02 18.06
N LEU A 242 -10.66 -14.94 17.34
CA LEU A 242 -10.48 -15.01 15.90
C LEU A 242 -9.38 -15.98 15.50
N ARG A 243 -8.23 -15.95 16.16
CA ARG A 243 -7.11 -16.88 15.90
C ARG A 243 -7.48 -18.34 16.21
N THR A 244 -8.33 -18.56 17.23
CA THR A 244 -8.73 -19.90 17.65
C THR A 244 -9.78 -20.51 16.71
N PHE A 245 -10.75 -19.71 16.25
CA PHE A 245 -11.92 -20.19 15.53
C PHE A 245 -11.94 -19.88 14.04
N THR A 246 -10.97 -19.11 13.52
CA THR A 246 -10.93 -18.76 12.09
C THR A 246 -9.57 -19.03 11.46
N SER A 247 -9.54 -19.10 10.13
CA SER A 247 -8.29 -19.26 9.39
C SER A 247 -7.49 -17.94 9.31
N SER A 248 -6.18 -18.05 9.09
CA SER A 248 -5.31 -16.89 8.90
C SER A 248 -5.72 -15.98 7.72
N LYS A 249 -6.47 -16.52 6.76
CA LYS A 249 -7.05 -15.76 5.66
C LYS A 249 -8.09 -14.76 6.16
N PHE A 250 -8.84 -15.10 7.18
CA PHE A 250 -9.86 -14.25 7.75
C PHE A 250 -9.30 -13.33 8.84
N TYR A 251 -8.59 -13.88 9.84
CA TYR A 251 -8.12 -13.05 10.96
C TYR A 251 -6.92 -12.18 10.60
N GLY A 252 -6.09 -12.56 9.62
CA GLY A 252 -4.84 -11.85 9.29
C GLY A 252 -5.02 -10.36 9.00
N PRO A 253 -5.95 -9.95 8.12
CA PRO A 253 -6.24 -8.54 7.89
C PRO A 253 -6.70 -7.79 9.15
N ILE A 254 -7.61 -8.42 9.91
CA ILE A 254 -8.18 -7.83 11.14
C ILE A 254 -7.09 -7.65 12.20
N GLU A 255 -6.26 -8.68 12.38
CA GLU A 255 -5.13 -8.67 13.29
C GLU A 255 -4.14 -7.56 12.95
N PHE A 256 -3.78 -7.41 11.68
CA PHE A 256 -2.89 -6.34 11.21
C PHE A 256 -3.45 -4.98 11.58
N PHE A 257 -4.67 -4.65 11.15
CA PHE A 257 -5.30 -3.36 11.46
C PHE A 257 -5.43 -3.10 12.96
N MET A 258 -5.95 -4.08 13.71
CA MET A 258 -6.09 -3.95 15.16
C MET A 258 -4.75 -3.75 15.87
N THR A 259 -3.66 -4.29 15.34
CA THR A 259 -2.33 -4.14 15.94
C THR A 259 -1.75 -2.77 15.62
N VAL A 260 -1.73 -2.35 14.36
CA VAL A 260 -1.16 -1.05 13.95
C VAL A 260 -1.94 0.13 14.53
N LEU A 261 -3.27 -0.01 14.72
CA LEU A 261 -4.10 0.98 15.43
C LEU A 261 -3.94 0.96 16.97
N SER A 262 -3.02 0.18 17.51
CA SER A 262 -2.81 0.06 18.97
C SER A 262 -1.38 0.35 19.38
N MET A 263 -0.64 1.07 18.55
CA MET A 263 0.74 1.47 18.76
C MET A 263 1.04 2.76 18.01
N ASP A 264 2.08 3.47 18.44
CA ASP A 264 2.60 4.60 17.69
C ASP A 264 3.32 4.10 16.43
N LEU A 265 2.95 4.66 15.29
CA LEU A 265 3.61 4.43 14.00
C LEU A 265 3.90 5.79 13.37
N ILE A 266 5.14 6.27 13.56
CA ILE A 266 5.60 7.56 13.06
C ILE A 266 6.84 7.34 12.21
N ALA A 267 6.83 7.89 11.02
CA ALA A 267 7.97 7.90 10.10
C ALA A 267 8.35 9.35 9.74
N PRO A 268 9.49 9.60 9.10
CA PRO A 268 9.83 10.91 8.59
C PRO A 268 8.71 11.51 7.74
N GLU A 269 8.35 12.75 8.02
CA GLU A 269 7.26 13.46 7.35
C GLU A 269 7.63 13.82 5.91
N TYR A 270 6.68 13.62 5.00
CA TYR A 270 6.84 13.97 3.59
C TYR A 270 5.49 14.33 2.96
N GLY A 271 5.56 15.18 1.92
CA GLY A 271 4.43 15.54 1.07
C GLY A 271 3.67 16.77 1.58
N THR A 272 2.58 17.06 0.89
CA THR A 272 1.77 18.27 1.13
C THR A 272 0.28 17.99 1.27
N HIS A 273 -0.18 16.80 0.84
CA HIS A 273 -1.59 16.45 0.93
C HIS A 273 -2.00 16.21 2.37
N THR A 274 -3.11 16.84 2.78
CA THR A 274 -3.64 16.68 4.14
C THR A 274 -4.77 15.67 4.20
N LEU A 275 -4.91 14.99 5.35
CA LEU A 275 -5.99 14.02 5.56
C LEU A 275 -7.38 14.67 5.47
N LYS A 276 -7.50 15.95 5.87
CA LYS A 276 -8.75 16.71 5.77
C LYS A 276 -9.18 16.90 4.32
N GLU A 277 -8.26 17.22 3.42
CA GLU A 277 -8.53 17.36 1.99
C GLU A 277 -8.97 16.04 1.39
N TYR A 278 -8.27 14.97 1.69
CA TYR A 278 -8.63 13.63 1.26
C TYR A 278 -10.05 13.23 1.71
N PHE A 279 -10.45 13.49 2.95
CA PHE A 279 -11.81 13.22 3.39
C PHE A 279 -12.86 14.09 2.67
N LYS A 280 -12.53 15.34 2.29
CA LYS A 280 -13.41 16.16 1.45
C LYS A 280 -13.58 15.57 0.05
N GLU A 281 -12.53 15.01 -0.53
CA GLU A 281 -12.61 14.32 -1.82
C GLU A 281 -13.52 13.10 -1.73
N LEU A 282 -13.38 12.27 -0.68
CA LEU A 282 -14.27 11.13 -0.43
C LEU A 282 -15.74 11.57 -0.34
N LYS A 283 -16.03 12.66 0.41
CA LYS A 283 -17.37 13.22 0.53
C LYS A 283 -17.95 13.62 -0.83
N THR A 284 -17.13 14.28 -1.64
CA THR A 284 -17.53 14.76 -2.98
C THR A 284 -17.82 13.59 -3.93
N ALA A 285 -16.96 12.56 -3.90
CA ALA A 285 -17.14 11.36 -4.73
C ALA A 285 -18.44 10.61 -4.37
N GLN A 286 -18.74 10.46 -3.08
CA GLN A 286 -19.97 9.80 -2.62
C GLN A 286 -21.24 10.58 -3.00
N ASN A 287 -21.20 11.92 -2.87
CA ASN A 287 -22.33 12.76 -3.26
C ASN A 287 -22.64 12.67 -4.77
N LYS A 288 -21.61 12.50 -5.60
CA LYS A 288 -21.77 12.27 -7.05
C LYS A 288 -22.35 10.87 -7.34
N SER A 289 -21.93 9.84 -6.62
CA SER A 289 -22.46 8.48 -6.77
C SER A 289 -23.93 8.39 -6.38
N ASN A 290 -24.36 9.07 -5.32
CA ASN A 290 -25.74 9.09 -4.84
C ASN A 290 -26.69 9.95 -5.73
N ARG A 291 -26.15 10.73 -6.67
CA ARG A 291 -26.93 11.56 -7.61
C ARG A 291 -27.08 10.95 -9.01
N LYS A 292 -26.45 9.79 -9.27
CA LYS A 292 -26.75 9.03 -10.50
C LYS A 292 -28.02 8.24 -10.26
N PRO A 293 -29.08 8.45 -11.09
CA PRO A 293 -30.35 7.73 -11.01
C PRO A 293 -30.18 6.25 -11.29
#